data_00188a480a8757a454777d73ae8cd5f4
#
_entry.id   00188a480a8757a454777d73ae8cd5f4
#
_cell.length_a   1.000
_cell.length_b   1.000
_cell.length_c   1.000
_cell.angle_alpha   90.00
_cell.angle_beta   90.00
_cell.angle_gamma   90.00
#
_symmetry.space_group_name_H-M   'P 1'
#
loop_
_entity.id
_entity.type
_entity.pdbx_description
1 polymer ?
#
loop_
_entity_poly.entity_id
_entity_poly.type
_entity_poly.pdbx_seq_one_letter_code
_entity_poly.pdbx_strand_id
1 'polypeptide(L)'
;MEEKKKKINSKNSNKSKETKTNKNKKIKNENKDIKAKSKDTKLKLKHKHPKLSIALKIMLILFLILCVVGAGVVIGLIYGLWGDDFKIDISELIMSENSIVIDTDGNTIAELNGDENRKIITLEEMSPYLPKAYIAIEDERFEKHHGVDFKRTAAAILSFITHGGESTAGGGSTITQQLVKNITQDKESTGIEGVMRKVKEWVKAYQIEKVM
;
A
#
# COMPACT_ATOMS: atom_id res chain seq x y z
N MET A 1 44.96 65.43 55.67
CA MET A 1 44.08 65.22 54.54
C MET A 1 43.97 63.76 54.13
N GLU A 2 44.86 62.87 54.52
CA GLU A 2 44.84 61.43 54.08
C GLU A 2 43.83 60.55 54.84
N GLU A 3 43.56 60.83 56.16
CA GLU A 3 42.59 59.99 56.90
C GLU A 3 41.14 60.08 56.41
N LYS A 4 40.71 61.20 55.85
CA LYS A 4 39.36 61.36 55.31
C LYS A 4 39.16 60.57 53.99
N LYS A 5 40.22 60.37 53.21
CA LYS A 5 40.16 59.57 51.98
C LYS A 5 40.06 58.06 52.25
N LYS A 6 40.69 57.54 53.32
CA LYS A 6 40.60 56.10 53.71
C LYS A 6 39.22 55.72 54.21
N LYS A 7 38.52 56.56 54.92
CA LYS A 7 37.17 56.28 55.46
C LYS A 7 36.09 56.29 54.37
N ILE A 8 36.25 57.10 53.29
CA ILE A 8 35.30 57.16 52.22
C ILE A 8 35.46 55.95 51.35
N ASN A 9 36.67 55.44 51.08
CA ASN A 9 36.92 54.25 50.24
C ASN A 9 36.44 52.95 50.94
N SER A 10 36.53 52.82 52.28
CA SER A 10 36.04 51.66 53.01
C SER A 10 34.51 51.59 53.05
N LYS A 11 33.81 52.72 53.08
CA LYS A 11 32.34 52.78 53.07
C LYS A 11 31.79 52.42 51.64
N ASN A 12 32.46 52.82 50.56
CA ASN A 12 32.06 52.50 49.22
C ASN A 12 32.29 51.01 48.87
N SER A 13 33.36 50.40 49.33
CA SER A 13 33.65 48.99 49.15
C SER A 13 32.62 48.06 49.86
N ASN A 14 32.15 48.40 51.01
CA ASN A 14 31.15 47.61 51.74
C ASN A 14 29.74 47.75 51.09
N LYS A 15 29.36 48.93 50.63
CA LYS A 15 28.08 49.17 49.98
C LYS A 15 27.96 48.43 48.63
N SER A 16 29.07 48.29 47.88
CA SER A 16 29.16 47.55 46.64
C SER A 16 29.07 46.03 46.85
N LYS A 17 29.60 45.49 47.95
CA LYS A 17 29.52 44.07 48.29
C LYS A 17 28.12 43.66 48.77
N GLU A 18 27.45 44.47 49.59
CA GLU A 18 26.08 44.21 50.06
C GLU A 18 25.06 44.24 48.87
N THR A 19 25.23 45.18 47.93
CA THR A 19 24.33 45.26 46.78
C THR A 19 24.50 44.06 45.85
N LYS A 20 25.70 43.52 45.67
CA LYS A 20 25.96 42.30 44.90
C LYS A 20 25.41 41.05 45.57
N THR A 21 25.53 40.95 46.91
CA THR A 21 25.04 39.80 47.69
C THR A 21 23.51 39.75 47.70
N ASN A 22 22.84 40.90 47.82
CA ASN A 22 21.38 40.97 47.76
C ASN A 22 20.84 40.68 46.37
N LYS A 23 21.52 41.13 45.31
CA LYS A 23 21.13 40.83 43.92
C LYS A 23 21.25 39.34 43.60
N ASN A 24 22.31 38.68 44.09
CA ASN A 24 22.51 37.24 43.90
C ASN A 24 21.52 36.39 44.71
N LYS A 25 21.13 36.83 45.94
CA LYS A 25 20.07 36.18 46.71
C LYS A 25 18.72 36.30 46.02
N LYS A 26 18.38 37.46 45.43
CA LYS A 26 17.13 37.69 44.71
C LYS A 26 17.04 36.81 43.46
N ILE A 27 18.11 36.74 42.67
CA ILE A 27 18.19 35.88 41.46
C ILE A 27 18.08 34.38 41.83
N LYS A 28 18.68 33.97 42.95
CA LYS A 28 18.63 32.56 43.41
C LYS A 28 17.23 32.15 43.89
N ASN A 29 16.46 33.07 44.47
CA ASN A 29 15.08 32.86 44.85
C ASN A 29 14.14 32.84 43.63
N GLU A 30 14.28 33.79 42.72
CA GLU A 30 13.50 33.80 41.47
C GLU A 30 13.71 32.52 40.67
N ASN A 31 14.93 32.02 40.56
CA ASN A 31 15.24 30.74 39.89
C ASN A 31 14.66 29.51 40.63
N LYS A 32 14.53 29.56 41.95
CA LYS A 32 13.83 28.51 42.72
C LYS A 32 12.32 28.53 42.43
N ASP A 33 11.71 29.70 42.39
CA ASP A 33 10.27 29.86 42.11
C ASP A 33 9.93 29.48 40.70
N ILE A 34 10.80 29.77 39.72
CA ILE A 34 10.65 29.34 38.34
C ILE A 34 10.74 27.80 38.21
N LYS A 35 11.71 27.18 38.93
CA LYS A 35 11.82 25.71 38.94
C LYS A 35 10.65 25.03 39.65
N ALA A 36 10.12 25.63 40.73
CA ALA A 36 8.94 25.12 41.42
C ALA A 36 7.69 25.24 40.54
N LYS A 37 7.46 26.38 39.90
CA LYS A 37 6.35 26.56 38.93
C LYS A 37 6.46 25.63 37.74
N SER A 38 7.66 25.38 37.20
CA SER A 38 7.90 24.44 36.09
C SER A 38 7.60 22.99 36.49
N LYS A 39 7.93 22.60 37.76
CA LYS A 39 7.58 21.26 38.27
C LYS A 39 6.08 21.10 38.47
N ASP A 40 5.41 22.11 39.03
CA ASP A 40 3.95 22.09 39.20
C ASP A 40 3.19 22.05 37.90
N THR A 41 3.67 22.77 36.87
CA THR A 41 3.08 22.73 35.54
C THR A 41 3.26 21.36 34.88
N LYS A 42 4.44 20.73 35.02
CA LYS A 42 4.68 19.35 34.50
C LYS A 42 3.85 18.29 35.27
N LEU A 43 3.66 18.45 36.58
CA LEU A 43 2.82 17.56 37.40
C LEU A 43 1.33 17.74 37.06
N LYS A 44 0.86 18.96 36.81
CA LYS A 44 -0.52 19.23 36.39
C LYS A 44 -0.83 18.71 34.97
N LEU A 45 0.13 18.75 34.07
CA LEU A 45 -0.01 18.13 32.71
C LEU A 45 -0.08 16.61 32.79
N LYS A 46 0.61 15.97 33.74
CA LYS A 46 0.62 14.51 33.87
C LYS A 46 -0.65 13.95 34.54
N HIS A 47 -1.43 14.81 35.24
CA HIS A 47 -2.65 14.41 35.94
C HIS A 47 -3.97 14.75 35.20
N LYS A 48 -3.89 15.38 34.04
CA LYS A 48 -5.08 16.04 33.48
C LYS A 48 -6.19 15.10 32.98
N HIS A 49 -5.98 13.81 32.71
CA HIS A 49 -7.09 12.85 32.40
C HIS A 49 -6.62 11.38 32.45
N PRO A 50 -6.43 10.76 33.62
CA PRO A 50 -6.09 9.33 33.68
C PRO A 50 -7.18 8.44 33.06
N LYS A 51 -8.45 8.81 33.22
CA LYS A 51 -9.59 8.08 32.61
C LYS A 51 -9.60 8.18 31.08
N LEU A 52 -9.22 9.32 30.50
CA LEU A 52 -9.14 9.50 29.06
C LEU A 52 -8.00 8.69 28.46
N SER A 53 -6.85 8.59 29.14
CA SER A 53 -5.73 7.76 28.65
C SER A 53 -6.04 6.27 28.73
N ILE A 54 -6.80 5.83 29.74
CA ILE A 54 -7.27 4.44 29.87
C ILE A 54 -8.31 4.14 28.78
N ALA A 55 -9.29 5.03 28.57
CA ALA A 55 -10.28 4.88 27.51
C ALA A 55 -9.64 4.80 26.13
N LEU A 56 -8.63 5.65 25.84
CA LEU A 56 -7.89 5.63 24.59
C LEU A 56 -7.11 4.31 24.40
N LYS A 57 -6.51 3.77 25.45
CA LYS A 57 -5.82 2.47 25.41
C LYS A 57 -6.81 1.32 25.16
N ILE A 58 -7.97 1.34 25.81
CA ILE A 58 -9.02 0.33 25.60
C ILE A 58 -9.52 0.42 24.14
N MET A 59 -9.79 1.61 23.63
CA MET A 59 -10.21 1.82 22.25
C MET A 59 -9.16 1.32 21.26
N LEU A 60 -7.87 1.57 21.51
CA LEU A 60 -6.79 1.08 20.69
C LEU A 60 -6.70 -0.46 20.71
N ILE A 61 -6.85 -1.07 21.88
CA ILE A 61 -6.86 -2.54 22.03
C ILE A 61 -8.06 -3.14 21.28
N LEU A 62 -9.25 -2.57 21.44
CA LEU A 62 -10.46 -3.02 20.72
C LEU A 62 -10.29 -2.87 19.20
N PHE A 63 -9.71 -1.78 18.73
CA PHE A 63 -9.40 -1.58 17.32
C PHE A 63 -8.40 -2.63 16.81
N LEU A 64 -7.37 -2.95 17.59
CA LEU A 64 -6.37 -3.94 17.24
C LEU A 64 -6.96 -5.35 17.18
N ILE A 65 -7.84 -5.70 18.13
CA ILE A 65 -8.60 -6.96 18.11
C ILE A 65 -9.49 -7.02 16.88
N LEU A 66 -10.20 -5.94 16.54
CA LEU A 66 -11.04 -5.87 15.36
C LEU A 66 -10.22 -6.07 14.07
N CYS A 67 -9.03 -5.46 13.99
CA CYS A 67 -8.11 -5.65 12.87
C CYS A 67 -7.62 -7.11 12.76
N VAL A 68 -7.28 -7.75 13.88
CA VAL A 68 -6.84 -9.16 13.89
C VAL A 68 -7.98 -10.08 13.49
N VAL A 69 -9.19 -9.87 14.03
CA VAL A 69 -10.38 -10.66 13.65
C VAL A 69 -10.72 -10.43 12.18
N GLY A 70 -10.70 -9.17 11.70
CA GLY A 70 -10.92 -8.86 10.30
C GLY A 70 -9.90 -9.52 9.37
N ALA A 71 -8.62 -9.47 9.74
CA ALA A 71 -7.56 -10.15 9.00
C ALA A 71 -7.76 -11.69 9.03
N GLY A 72 -8.13 -12.25 10.17
CA GLY A 72 -8.44 -13.69 10.29
C GLY A 72 -9.61 -14.12 9.42
N VAL A 73 -10.68 -13.32 9.36
CA VAL A 73 -11.82 -13.59 8.47
C VAL A 73 -11.38 -13.52 7.00
N VAL A 74 -10.61 -12.50 6.61
CA VAL A 74 -10.11 -12.36 5.23
C VAL A 74 -9.21 -13.55 4.87
N ILE A 75 -8.28 -13.93 5.74
CA ILE A 75 -7.42 -15.09 5.54
C ILE A 75 -8.26 -16.38 5.48
N GLY A 76 -9.24 -16.56 6.36
CA GLY A 76 -10.14 -17.71 6.36
C GLY A 76 -10.98 -17.79 5.10
N LEU A 77 -11.48 -16.67 4.59
CA LEU A 77 -12.17 -16.61 3.30
C LEU A 77 -11.22 -16.97 2.15
N ILE A 78 -10.00 -16.45 2.14
CA ILE A 78 -8.99 -16.78 1.14
C ILE A 78 -8.71 -18.29 1.17
N TYR A 79 -8.46 -18.89 2.33
CA TYR A 79 -8.21 -20.34 2.47
C TYR A 79 -9.44 -21.18 2.19
N GLY A 80 -10.65 -20.76 2.62
CA GLY A 80 -11.90 -21.46 2.33
C GLY A 80 -12.31 -21.43 0.87
N LEU A 81 -11.92 -20.34 0.17
CA LEU A 81 -12.11 -20.18 -1.26
C LEU A 81 -10.95 -20.76 -2.09
N TRP A 82 -9.88 -21.26 -1.44
CA TRP A 82 -8.72 -21.90 -2.07
C TRP A 82 -9.02 -23.35 -2.49
N GLY A 83 -10.25 -23.57 -2.93
CA GLY A 83 -10.67 -24.80 -3.59
C GLY A 83 -10.09 -24.89 -5.01
N ASP A 84 -10.49 -25.93 -5.73
CA ASP A 84 -10.02 -26.20 -7.11
C ASP A 84 -10.29 -25.03 -8.09
N ASP A 85 -11.25 -24.18 -7.78
CA ASP A 85 -11.58 -22.97 -8.55
C ASP A 85 -10.42 -21.97 -8.70
N PHE A 86 -9.40 -22.02 -7.81
CA PHE A 86 -8.22 -21.15 -7.89
C PHE A 86 -7.03 -21.79 -8.58
N LYS A 87 -7.11 -23.08 -8.92
CA LYS A 87 -6.09 -23.74 -9.72
C LYS A 87 -6.32 -23.41 -11.20
N ILE A 88 -5.25 -23.12 -11.90
CA ILE A 88 -5.28 -23.01 -13.34
C ILE A 88 -4.78 -24.33 -13.94
N ASP A 89 -5.53 -24.89 -14.86
CA ASP A 89 -5.05 -26.00 -15.65
C ASP A 89 -4.26 -25.42 -16.82
N ILE A 90 -2.96 -25.74 -16.88
CA ILE A 90 -2.09 -25.27 -17.96
C ILE A 90 -2.59 -25.77 -19.32
N SER A 91 -3.31 -26.91 -19.36
CA SER A 91 -3.93 -27.39 -20.59
C SER A 91 -5.00 -26.44 -21.16
N GLU A 92 -5.64 -25.62 -20.30
CA GLU A 92 -6.59 -24.58 -20.73
C GLU A 92 -5.88 -23.40 -21.42
N LEU A 93 -4.56 -23.25 -21.27
CA LEU A 93 -3.77 -22.26 -21.98
C LEU A 93 -3.59 -22.61 -23.47
N ILE A 94 -3.81 -23.86 -23.83
CA ILE A 94 -3.71 -24.32 -25.22
C ILE A 94 -5.02 -23.93 -25.90
N MET A 95 -4.98 -22.84 -26.67
CA MET A 95 -6.13 -22.44 -27.49
C MET A 95 -6.34 -23.43 -28.61
N SER A 96 -7.61 -23.72 -28.94
CA SER A 96 -7.96 -24.54 -30.11
C SER A 96 -7.59 -23.81 -31.38
N GLU A 97 -6.90 -24.51 -32.28
CA GLU A 97 -6.63 -24.07 -33.64
C GLU A 97 -7.72 -24.56 -34.57
N ASN A 98 -7.71 -24.01 -35.81
CA ASN A 98 -8.54 -24.51 -36.90
C ASN A 98 -8.17 -25.94 -37.23
N SER A 99 -9.16 -26.76 -37.56
CA SER A 99 -8.92 -28.09 -38.09
C SER A 99 -8.46 -27.98 -39.56
N ILE A 100 -7.41 -28.70 -39.90
CA ILE A 100 -6.87 -28.71 -41.26
C ILE A 100 -7.19 -30.08 -41.88
N VAL A 101 -7.74 -30.08 -43.09
CA VAL A 101 -7.92 -31.25 -43.86
C VAL A 101 -6.74 -31.38 -44.84
N ILE A 102 -6.02 -32.49 -44.77
CA ILE A 102 -4.85 -32.75 -45.61
C ILE A 102 -5.10 -33.93 -46.57
N ASP A 103 -4.44 -33.93 -47.73
CA ASP A 103 -4.40 -35.07 -48.63
C ASP A 103 -3.40 -36.14 -48.18
N THR A 104 -3.28 -37.24 -48.95
CA THR A 104 -2.33 -38.31 -48.66
C THR A 104 -0.86 -37.88 -48.79
N ASP A 105 -0.61 -36.79 -49.47
CA ASP A 105 0.73 -36.24 -49.71
C ASP A 105 1.10 -35.14 -48.69
N GLY A 106 0.16 -34.83 -47.73
CA GLY A 106 0.36 -33.85 -46.70
C GLY A 106 0.01 -32.40 -47.08
N ASN A 107 -0.59 -32.18 -48.26
CA ASN A 107 -1.00 -30.84 -48.67
C ASN A 107 -2.34 -30.47 -48.06
N THR A 108 -2.50 -29.24 -47.65
CA THR A 108 -3.75 -28.71 -47.12
C THR A 108 -4.81 -28.62 -48.21
N ILE A 109 -5.92 -29.38 -48.09
CA ILE A 109 -7.08 -29.34 -48.97
C ILE A 109 -8.03 -28.23 -48.50
N ALA A 110 -8.28 -28.14 -47.21
CA ALA A 110 -9.19 -27.16 -46.61
C ALA A 110 -8.83 -26.85 -45.16
N GLU A 111 -9.11 -25.64 -44.74
CA GLU A 111 -9.12 -25.22 -43.33
C GLU A 111 -10.58 -25.12 -42.89
N LEU A 112 -10.93 -25.84 -41.83
CA LEU A 112 -12.27 -25.80 -41.23
C LEU A 112 -12.24 -24.77 -40.10
N ASN A 113 -12.84 -23.62 -40.37
CA ASN A 113 -12.95 -22.57 -39.38
C ASN A 113 -14.08 -22.93 -38.41
N GLY A 114 -13.80 -22.87 -37.10
CA GLY A 114 -14.82 -22.87 -36.09
C GLY A 114 -15.45 -21.48 -35.92
N ASP A 115 -15.98 -21.19 -34.75
CA ASP A 115 -16.53 -19.87 -34.41
C ASP A 115 -15.45 -18.76 -34.49
N GLU A 116 -14.18 -19.12 -34.34
CA GLU A 116 -13.04 -18.22 -34.44
C GLU A 116 -11.99 -18.78 -35.39
N ASN A 117 -11.45 -17.91 -36.24
CA ASN A 117 -10.36 -18.26 -37.16
C ASN A 117 -9.02 -17.91 -36.47
N ARG A 118 -8.41 -18.92 -35.84
CA ARG A 118 -7.14 -18.76 -35.12
C ARG A 118 -6.03 -19.54 -35.78
N LYS A 119 -4.88 -18.88 -35.91
CA LYS A 119 -3.60 -19.50 -36.26
C LYS A 119 -2.61 -19.18 -35.15
N ILE A 120 -2.11 -20.21 -34.46
CA ILE A 120 -1.07 -20.05 -33.45
C ILE A 120 0.26 -19.81 -34.16
N ILE A 121 0.97 -18.79 -33.76
CA ILE A 121 2.32 -18.46 -34.23
C ILE A 121 3.23 -18.30 -33.03
N THR A 122 4.51 -18.58 -33.20
CA THR A 122 5.53 -18.39 -32.17
C THR A 122 5.95 -16.93 -32.10
N LEU A 123 6.63 -16.54 -31.00
CA LEU A 123 7.15 -15.18 -30.86
C LEU A 123 8.19 -14.85 -31.93
N GLU A 124 8.95 -15.84 -32.42
CA GLU A 124 9.95 -15.69 -33.47
C GLU A 124 9.29 -15.40 -34.83
N GLU A 125 8.07 -15.88 -35.07
CA GLU A 125 7.31 -15.63 -36.27
C GLU A 125 6.61 -14.27 -36.27
N MET A 126 6.57 -13.60 -35.09
CA MET A 126 5.97 -12.28 -34.95
C MET A 126 6.97 -11.17 -35.27
N SER A 127 6.46 -10.04 -35.72
CA SER A 127 7.26 -8.83 -35.77
C SER A 127 7.73 -8.47 -34.35
N PRO A 128 9.01 -8.17 -34.12
CA PRO A 128 9.56 -7.83 -32.80
C PRO A 128 8.95 -6.56 -32.20
N TYR A 129 8.22 -5.78 -33.00
CA TYR A 129 7.51 -4.59 -32.54
C TYR A 129 6.14 -4.92 -31.95
N LEU A 130 5.51 -6.04 -32.34
CA LEU A 130 4.16 -6.38 -31.92
C LEU A 130 4.05 -6.64 -30.42
N PRO A 131 4.88 -7.51 -29.79
CA PRO A 131 4.85 -7.70 -28.34
C PRO A 131 5.14 -6.42 -27.59
N LYS A 132 6.10 -5.60 -28.05
CA LYS A 132 6.45 -4.32 -27.42
C LYS A 132 5.30 -3.33 -27.49
N ALA A 133 4.62 -3.23 -28.61
CA ALA A 133 3.46 -2.35 -28.75
C ALA A 133 2.32 -2.79 -27.83
N TYR A 134 2.08 -4.10 -27.74
CA TYR A 134 1.06 -4.66 -26.87
C TYR A 134 1.34 -4.36 -25.41
N ILE A 135 2.57 -4.62 -24.95
CA ILE A 135 3.02 -4.30 -23.58
C ILE A 135 2.90 -2.79 -23.31
N ALA A 136 3.31 -1.94 -24.24
CA ALA A 136 3.29 -0.49 -24.05
C ALA A 136 1.86 0.07 -23.88
N ILE A 137 0.86 -0.53 -24.53
CA ILE A 137 -0.53 -0.08 -24.49
C ILE A 137 -1.29 -0.71 -23.32
N GLU A 138 -1.17 -2.01 -23.15
CA GLU A 138 -1.97 -2.77 -22.18
C GLU A 138 -1.34 -2.77 -20.80
N ASP A 139 -0.01 -2.92 -20.71
CA ASP A 139 0.68 -3.13 -19.45
C ASP A 139 2.14 -2.64 -19.49
N GLU A 140 2.33 -1.32 -19.51
CA GLU A 140 3.66 -0.66 -19.58
C GLU A 140 4.66 -1.20 -18.55
N ARG A 141 4.15 -1.78 -17.46
CA ARG A 141 4.97 -2.28 -16.35
C ARG A 141 5.03 -3.80 -16.28
N PHE A 142 4.70 -4.50 -17.35
CA PHE A 142 4.63 -5.96 -17.43
C PHE A 142 5.88 -6.64 -16.86
N GLU A 143 7.07 -6.17 -17.19
CA GLU A 143 8.35 -6.72 -16.71
C GLU A 143 8.68 -6.36 -15.24
N LYS A 144 7.84 -5.55 -14.56
CA LYS A 144 8.09 -5.04 -13.21
C LYS A 144 7.20 -5.63 -12.13
N HIS A 145 6.29 -6.50 -12.50
CA HIS A 145 5.37 -7.18 -11.56
C HIS A 145 5.28 -8.66 -11.90
N HIS A 146 4.61 -9.43 -11.06
CA HIS A 146 4.39 -10.87 -11.22
C HIS A 146 2.89 -11.15 -11.37
N GLY A 147 2.36 -10.94 -12.55
CA GLY A 147 0.96 -11.18 -12.90
C GLY A 147 -0.02 -10.10 -12.40
N VAL A 148 0.30 -9.37 -11.33
CA VAL A 148 -0.56 -8.31 -10.78
C VAL A 148 0.25 -7.05 -10.51
N ASP A 149 -0.12 -5.93 -11.14
CA ASP A 149 0.42 -4.62 -10.83
C ASP A 149 -0.37 -3.96 -9.70
N PHE A 150 0.04 -4.20 -8.46
CA PHE A 150 -0.63 -3.64 -7.28
C PHE A 150 -0.62 -2.10 -7.28
N LYS A 151 0.40 -1.46 -7.83
CA LYS A 151 0.47 0.01 -7.90
C LYS A 151 -0.58 0.57 -8.84
N ARG A 152 -0.71 -0.01 -10.05
CA ARG A 152 -1.71 0.37 -11.04
C ARG A 152 -3.12 0.05 -10.55
N THR A 153 -3.31 -1.13 -9.95
CA THR A 153 -4.58 -1.54 -9.36
C THR A 153 -5.03 -0.59 -8.24
N ALA A 154 -4.14 -0.23 -7.32
CA ALA A 154 -4.45 0.73 -6.25
C ALA A 154 -4.79 2.12 -6.80
N ALA A 155 -4.08 2.59 -7.81
CA ALA A 155 -4.37 3.85 -8.48
C ALA A 155 -5.74 3.83 -9.17
N ALA A 156 -6.10 2.72 -9.84
CA ALA A 156 -7.40 2.55 -10.48
C ALA A 156 -8.55 2.53 -9.45
N ILE A 157 -8.38 1.82 -8.33
CA ILE A 157 -9.35 1.80 -7.23
C ILE A 157 -9.53 3.20 -6.63
N LEU A 158 -8.42 3.91 -6.37
CA LEU A 158 -8.48 5.26 -5.83
C LEU A 158 -9.18 6.22 -6.80
N SER A 159 -8.87 6.15 -8.09
CA SER A 159 -9.52 6.93 -9.14
C SER A 159 -11.03 6.64 -9.19
N PHE A 160 -11.43 5.38 -9.15
CA PHE A 160 -12.83 4.96 -9.12
C PHE A 160 -13.59 5.57 -7.92
N ILE A 161 -13.00 5.54 -6.73
CA ILE A 161 -13.60 6.10 -5.51
C ILE A 161 -13.69 7.63 -5.60
N THR A 162 -12.64 8.29 -6.08
CA THR A 162 -12.58 9.77 -6.12
C THR A 162 -13.42 10.39 -7.24
N HIS A 163 -13.69 9.64 -8.31
CA HIS A 163 -14.47 10.11 -9.47
C HIS A 163 -15.90 9.52 -9.50
N GLY A 164 -16.41 9.09 -8.35
CA GLY A 164 -17.81 8.69 -8.22
C GLY A 164 -18.21 7.43 -8.98
N GLY A 165 -17.26 6.52 -9.23
CA GLY A 165 -17.52 5.26 -9.91
C GLY A 165 -17.08 5.22 -11.36
N GLU A 166 -16.57 6.31 -11.90
CA GLU A 166 -15.95 6.34 -13.23
C GLU A 166 -14.44 6.17 -13.14
N SER A 167 -13.90 5.18 -13.85
CA SER A 167 -12.45 4.99 -13.90
C SER A 167 -11.85 5.83 -15.02
N THR A 168 -11.21 6.93 -14.65
CA THR A 168 -10.47 7.79 -15.59
C THR A 168 -9.01 7.34 -15.76
N ALA A 169 -8.54 6.39 -14.94
CA ALA A 169 -7.14 5.96 -14.88
C ALA A 169 -6.79 4.81 -15.84
N GLY A 170 -7.64 4.52 -16.84
CA GLY A 170 -7.44 3.36 -17.72
C GLY A 170 -7.69 2.03 -17.01
N GLY A 171 -7.61 0.91 -17.74
CA GLY A 171 -7.78 -0.43 -17.17
C GLY A 171 -6.70 -0.77 -16.15
N GLY A 172 -7.09 -1.17 -14.93
CA GLY A 172 -6.16 -1.62 -13.88
C GLY A 172 -5.66 -3.06 -14.06
N SER A 173 -6.12 -3.79 -15.09
CA SER A 173 -5.77 -5.18 -15.33
C SER A 173 -4.46 -5.31 -16.09
N THR A 174 -3.66 -6.32 -15.75
CA THR A 174 -2.43 -6.67 -16.43
C THR A 174 -2.71 -7.59 -17.64
N ILE A 175 -1.73 -7.77 -18.50
CA ILE A 175 -1.80 -8.73 -19.62
C ILE A 175 -2.10 -10.14 -19.11
N THR A 176 -1.43 -10.58 -18.03
CA THR A 176 -1.64 -11.90 -17.44
C THR A 176 -3.04 -12.07 -16.86
N GLN A 177 -3.63 -11.01 -16.27
CA GLN A 177 -5.02 -11.03 -15.81
C GLN A 177 -6.01 -11.09 -16.99
N GLN A 178 -5.72 -10.40 -18.09
CA GLN A 178 -6.53 -10.49 -19.31
C GLN A 178 -6.47 -11.90 -19.91
N LEU A 179 -5.28 -12.51 -19.92
CA LEU A 179 -5.12 -13.91 -20.34
C LEU A 179 -5.99 -14.85 -19.50
N VAL A 180 -5.90 -14.74 -18.14
CA VAL A 180 -6.76 -15.52 -17.23
C VAL A 180 -8.23 -15.34 -17.54
N LYS A 181 -8.70 -14.09 -17.68
CA LYS A 181 -10.10 -13.80 -18.02
C LYS A 181 -10.54 -14.47 -19.32
N ASN A 182 -9.70 -14.45 -20.34
CA ASN A 182 -10.01 -15.03 -21.64
C ASN A 182 -10.06 -16.57 -21.60
N ILE A 183 -9.20 -17.20 -20.79
CA ILE A 183 -9.17 -18.67 -20.63
C ILE A 183 -10.36 -19.15 -19.83
N THR A 184 -10.61 -18.53 -18.67
CA THR A 184 -11.67 -18.97 -17.76
C THR A 184 -13.06 -18.64 -18.26
N GLN A 185 -13.19 -17.75 -19.25
CA GLN A 185 -14.48 -17.28 -19.81
C GLN A 185 -15.49 -16.88 -18.72
N ASP A 186 -14.99 -16.45 -17.56
CA ASP A 186 -15.84 -16.07 -16.43
C ASP A 186 -16.75 -14.91 -16.84
N LYS A 187 -18.06 -15.13 -16.72
CA LYS A 187 -19.08 -14.13 -17.06
C LYS A 187 -18.86 -12.86 -16.26
N GLU A 188 -19.12 -11.73 -16.87
CA GLU A 188 -19.06 -10.46 -16.16
C GLU A 188 -20.07 -10.46 -15.03
N SER A 189 -19.58 -10.19 -13.84
CA SER A 189 -20.36 -10.11 -12.61
C SER A 189 -20.07 -8.80 -11.91
N THR A 190 -21.08 -8.29 -11.20
CA THR A 190 -21.01 -7.01 -10.47
C THR A 190 -21.13 -7.27 -8.95
N GLY A 191 -20.89 -6.24 -8.17
CA GLY A 191 -20.98 -6.34 -6.72
C GLY A 191 -19.93 -7.28 -6.12
N ILE A 192 -20.33 -8.06 -5.12
CA ILE A 192 -19.45 -8.97 -4.38
C ILE A 192 -18.90 -10.08 -5.28
N GLU A 193 -19.72 -10.62 -6.17
CA GLU A 193 -19.28 -11.64 -7.13
C GLU A 193 -18.20 -11.12 -8.07
N GLY A 194 -18.34 -9.88 -8.55
CA GLY A 194 -17.33 -9.22 -9.36
C GLY A 194 -15.99 -9.03 -8.62
N VAL A 195 -16.05 -8.70 -7.32
CA VAL A 195 -14.83 -8.62 -6.48
C VAL A 195 -14.20 -10.00 -6.33
N MET A 196 -14.99 -11.04 -6.06
CA MET A 196 -14.50 -12.41 -5.92
C MET A 196 -13.87 -12.94 -7.21
N ARG A 197 -14.51 -12.70 -8.35
CA ARG A 197 -13.94 -13.02 -9.65
C ARG A 197 -12.59 -12.32 -9.84
N LYS A 198 -12.49 -11.04 -9.48
CA LYS A 198 -11.23 -10.29 -9.62
C LYS A 198 -10.12 -10.83 -8.71
N VAL A 199 -10.46 -11.27 -7.51
CA VAL A 199 -9.49 -11.94 -6.62
C VAL A 199 -9.02 -13.28 -7.23
N LYS A 200 -9.93 -14.07 -7.82
CA LYS A 200 -9.58 -15.31 -8.53
C LYS A 200 -8.62 -15.02 -9.70
N GLU A 201 -8.93 -14.01 -10.53
CA GLU A 201 -8.04 -13.58 -11.62
C GLU A 201 -6.63 -13.24 -11.11
N TRP A 202 -6.51 -12.51 -10.00
CA TRP A 202 -5.21 -12.15 -9.42
C TRP A 202 -4.41 -13.37 -8.98
N VAL A 203 -5.06 -14.31 -8.29
CA VAL A 203 -4.40 -15.53 -7.81
C VAL A 203 -3.94 -16.38 -9.00
N LYS A 204 -4.79 -16.59 -10.00
CA LYS A 204 -4.47 -17.34 -11.20
C LYS A 204 -3.36 -16.66 -12.03
N ALA A 205 -3.41 -15.34 -12.18
CA ALA A 205 -2.37 -14.57 -12.86
C ALA A 205 -0.99 -14.74 -12.18
N TYR A 206 -0.96 -14.66 -10.84
CA TYR A 206 0.27 -14.91 -10.09
C TYR A 206 0.79 -16.35 -10.24
N GLN A 207 -0.11 -17.33 -10.30
CA GLN A 207 0.27 -18.74 -10.50
C GLN A 207 0.89 -18.98 -11.88
N ILE A 208 0.30 -18.40 -12.94
CA ILE A 208 0.84 -18.50 -14.30
C ILE A 208 2.27 -17.97 -14.34
N GLU A 209 2.50 -16.77 -13.86
CA GLU A 209 3.83 -16.13 -13.84
C GLU A 209 4.87 -16.89 -13.03
N LYS A 210 4.45 -17.71 -12.08
CA LYS A 210 5.36 -18.54 -11.29
C LYS A 210 5.78 -19.82 -12.00
N VAL A 211 4.97 -20.28 -12.95
CA VAL A 211 5.20 -21.55 -13.66
C VAL A 211 5.90 -21.30 -15.00
N MET A 212 5.71 -20.14 -15.60
CA MET A 212 6.42 -19.68 -16.80
C MET A 212 7.80 -19.12 -16.47
#